data_6f943157b624a4e4f906e544cffc0717
#
_entry.id   6f943157b624a4e4f906e544cffc0717
#
_cell.length_a   1.000
_cell.length_b   1.000
_cell.length_c   1.000
_cell.angle_alpha   90.00
_cell.angle_beta   90.00
_cell.angle_gamma   90.00
#
_symmetry.space_group_name_H-M   'P 1'
#
loop_
_entity.id
_entity.type
_entity.pdbx_description
1 polymer ?
#
loop_
_entity_poly.entity_id
_entity_poly.type
_entity_poly.pdbx_seq_one_letter_code
_entity_poly.pdbx_strand_id
1 'polypeptide(L)'
;ARTLRIVLQSVLDTNKVELKGIAVTIQDLTREVELNAAQNRFISNVSHELRTPLFNIKSYVETLHDLKDQLSDEEQIEFLGIANSETDRLTRLVNDVLDLSRLESGKIIKLEEMDIKPAIEQTLRNYRLNATEKNVSLAHDIEETIPPILGNFDLLLQVFDNLLGNGLKFSPKNSNLIIRAYTWPDSCPAFPPIDRYDEAPQCELVSPLPKVRIEIADTGSGISQSDQEKIFDRFYRVENSVHTEQGTGLGLSIVRGIIEKHGGEIRMASELGVGTTFWFDLALAQSDKDELLTQSINSTDAFSSSESSKII
;
A
#
# COMPACT_ATOMS: atom_id res chain seq x y z
N ALA A 1 16.04 15.08 -15.38
CA ALA A 1 16.70 16.41 -15.32
C ALA A 1 17.24 16.61 -13.91
N ARG A 2 18.37 17.36 -13.73
CA ARG A 2 18.89 17.70 -12.40
C ARG A 2 18.61 19.17 -12.11
N THR A 3 18.21 19.48 -10.87
CA THR A 3 18.01 20.84 -10.39
C THR A 3 19.16 21.22 -9.47
N LEU A 4 19.96 22.19 -9.89
CA LEU A 4 21.14 22.65 -9.14
C LEU A 4 20.92 24.07 -8.65
N ARG A 5 21.20 24.32 -7.37
CA ARG A 5 21.34 25.68 -6.83
C ARG A 5 22.82 26.07 -6.86
N ILE A 6 23.12 27.18 -7.50
CA ILE A 6 24.48 27.76 -7.52
C ILE A 6 24.43 29.05 -6.71
N VAL A 7 25.23 29.11 -5.65
CA VAL A 7 25.40 30.32 -4.84
C VAL A 7 26.79 30.84 -5.01
N LEU A 8 26.91 32.11 -5.39
CA LEU A 8 28.16 32.84 -5.55
C LEU A 8 28.31 33.80 -4.37
N GLN A 9 29.42 33.68 -3.65
CA GLN A 9 29.76 34.57 -2.53
C GLN A 9 31.09 35.20 -2.73
N SER A 10 31.18 36.53 -2.62
CA SER A 10 32.44 37.23 -2.60
C SER A 10 33.19 36.97 -1.29
N VAL A 11 34.44 36.57 -1.41
CA VAL A 11 35.37 36.45 -0.29
C VAL A 11 36.22 37.73 -0.23
N LEU A 12 35.95 38.53 0.81
CA LEU A 12 36.66 39.79 1.04
C LEU A 12 37.83 39.57 2.00
N ASP A 13 38.81 40.50 1.95
CA ASP A 13 39.88 40.55 2.93
C ASP A 13 39.36 40.85 4.36
N THR A 14 40.20 40.64 5.38
CA THR A 14 39.89 40.88 6.79
C THR A 14 39.37 42.28 7.05
N ASN A 15 39.81 43.28 6.25
CA ASN A 15 39.34 44.66 6.31
C ASN A 15 38.07 44.94 5.47
N LYS A 16 37.48 43.91 4.80
CA LYS A 16 36.29 44.01 3.93
C LYS A 16 36.41 44.98 2.75
N VAL A 17 37.62 45.28 2.30
CA VAL A 17 37.89 46.29 1.25
C VAL A 17 38.30 45.63 -0.07
N GLU A 18 39.10 44.56 -0.03
CA GLU A 18 39.61 43.91 -1.24
C GLU A 18 38.94 42.54 -1.48
N LEU A 19 38.56 42.29 -2.73
CA LEU A 19 38.01 40.99 -3.16
C LEU A 19 39.17 39.99 -3.29
N LYS A 20 39.23 39.00 -2.40
CA LYS A 20 40.20 37.89 -2.46
C LYS A 20 39.80 36.74 -3.36
N GLY A 21 38.51 36.59 -3.61
CA GLY A 21 38.03 35.51 -4.43
C GLY A 21 36.51 35.41 -4.48
N ILE A 22 36.03 34.42 -5.20
CA ILE A 22 34.60 34.07 -5.26
C ILE A 22 34.49 32.63 -4.81
N ALA A 23 33.69 32.38 -3.77
CA ALA A 23 33.28 31.05 -3.37
C ALA A 23 32.06 30.65 -4.19
N VAL A 24 32.13 29.49 -4.80
CA VAL A 24 31.03 28.91 -5.57
C VAL A 24 30.55 27.68 -4.83
N THR A 25 29.29 27.72 -4.33
CA THR A 25 28.63 26.56 -3.72
C THR A 25 27.64 25.99 -4.71
N ILE A 26 27.75 24.70 -5.02
CA ILE A 26 26.83 23.98 -5.88
C ILE A 26 26.10 22.94 -5.02
N GLN A 27 24.79 23.04 -4.97
CA GLN A 27 23.92 22.14 -4.21
C GLN A 27 22.96 21.45 -5.18
N ASP A 28 22.91 20.13 -5.15
CA ASP A 28 21.90 19.34 -5.88
C ASP A 28 20.60 19.34 -5.08
N LEU A 29 19.56 19.98 -5.64
CA LEU A 29 18.22 20.09 -5.08
C LEU A 29 17.21 19.19 -5.81
N THR A 30 17.66 18.30 -6.68
CA THR A 30 16.76 17.48 -7.52
C THR A 30 15.74 16.74 -6.67
N ARG A 31 16.20 16.03 -5.64
CA ARG A 31 15.34 15.27 -4.74
C ARG A 31 14.33 16.15 -3.97
N GLU A 32 14.77 17.31 -3.51
CA GLU A 32 13.90 18.24 -2.76
C GLU A 32 12.80 18.81 -3.67
N VAL A 33 13.13 19.21 -4.88
CA VAL A 33 12.18 19.71 -5.87
C VAL A 33 11.20 18.63 -6.31
N GLU A 34 11.67 17.40 -6.53
CA GLU A 34 10.80 16.25 -6.85
C GLU A 34 9.84 15.92 -5.72
N LEU A 35 10.30 15.92 -4.47
CA LEU A 35 9.44 15.69 -3.30
C LEU A 35 8.38 16.78 -3.16
N ASN A 36 8.77 18.06 -3.29
CA ASN A 36 7.82 19.18 -3.24
C ASN A 36 6.79 19.09 -4.38
N ALA A 37 7.22 18.74 -5.59
CA ALA A 37 6.31 18.56 -6.71
C ALA A 37 5.36 17.40 -6.50
N ALA A 38 5.81 16.29 -5.91
CA ALA A 38 4.96 15.15 -5.55
C ALA A 38 3.95 15.53 -4.47
N GLN A 39 4.37 16.26 -3.44
CA GLN A 39 3.49 16.75 -2.38
C GLN A 39 2.42 17.73 -2.91
N ASN A 40 2.79 18.65 -3.77
CA ASN A 40 1.84 19.59 -4.38
C ASN A 40 0.82 18.86 -5.28
N ARG A 41 1.26 17.87 -6.05
CA ARG A 41 0.36 17.01 -6.83
C ARG A 41 -0.59 16.23 -5.94
N PHE A 42 -0.09 15.68 -4.84
CA PHE A 42 -0.92 14.98 -3.85
C PHE A 42 -2.02 15.89 -3.31
N ILE A 43 -1.69 17.09 -2.81
CA ILE A 43 -2.67 18.06 -2.28
C ILE A 43 -3.70 18.46 -3.34
N SER A 44 -3.26 18.69 -4.59
CA SER A 44 -4.15 19.01 -5.70
C SER A 44 -5.12 17.89 -5.98
N ASN A 45 -4.64 16.64 -6.05
CA ASN A 45 -5.46 15.47 -6.32
C ASN A 45 -6.48 15.22 -5.19
N VAL A 46 -6.06 15.30 -3.91
CA VAL A 46 -6.97 15.22 -2.75
C VAL A 46 -8.08 16.25 -2.89
N SER A 47 -7.73 17.51 -3.19
CA SER A 47 -8.70 18.59 -3.32
C SER A 47 -9.71 18.34 -4.44
N HIS A 48 -9.27 17.78 -5.55
CA HIS A 48 -10.14 17.41 -6.68
C HIS A 48 -11.07 16.23 -6.34
N GLU A 49 -10.51 15.18 -5.75
CA GLU A 49 -11.26 13.97 -5.37
C GLU A 49 -12.27 14.21 -4.23
N LEU A 50 -12.02 15.19 -3.35
CA LEU A 50 -12.99 15.63 -2.33
C LEU A 50 -14.09 16.51 -2.91
N ARG A 51 -13.76 17.37 -3.89
CA ARG A 51 -14.72 18.35 -4.44
C ARG A 51 -15.86 17.67 -5.21
N THR A 52 -15.58 16.64 -5.98
CA THR A 52 -16.57 15.96 -6.82
C THR A 52 -17.70 15.34 -6.01
N PRO A 53 -17.46 14.44 -5.02
CA PRO A 53 -18.54 13.88 -4.21
C PRO A 53 -19.28 14.94 -3.40
N LEU A 54 -18.58 15.96 -2.88
CA LEU A 54 -19.20 17.06 -2.16
C LEU A 54 -20.16 17.86 -3.03
N PHE A 55 -19.79 18.13 -4.30
CA PHE A 55 -20.64 18.81 -5.26
C PHE A 55 -21.87 17.96 -5.60
N ASN A 56 -21.70 16.64 -5.80
CA ASN A 56 -22.80 15.72 -6.07
C ASN A 56 -23.79 15.69 -4.91
N ILE A 57 -23.29 15.49 -3.68
CA ILE A 57 -24.12 15.51 -2.46
C ILE A 57 -24.92 16.82 -2.40
N LYS A 58 -24.24 17.96 -2.56
CA LYS A 58 -24.89 19.26 -2.53
C LYS A 58 -25.98 19.38 -3.59
N SER A 59 -25.69 19.00 -4.84
CA SER A 59 -26.64 19.08 -5.95
C SER A 59 -27.89 18.23 -5.71
N TYR A 60 -27.74 16.98 -5.24
CA TYR A 60 -28.91 16.12 -4.96
C TYR A 60 -29.71 16.62 -3.76
N VAL A 61 -29.04 17.13 -2.71
CA VAL A 61 -29.75 17.73 -1.56
C VAL A 61 -30.49 19.01 -1.95
N GLU A 62 -29.91 19.90 -2.78
CA GLU A 62 -30.58 21.09 -3.32
C GLU A 62 -31.78 20.70 -4.19
N THR A 63 -31.62 19.69 -5.07
CA THR A 63 -32.74 19.19 -5.90
C THR A 63 -33.90 18.66 -5.05
N LEU A 64 -33.58 17.86 -4.01
CA LEU A 64 -34.59 17.35 -3.07
C LEU A 64 -35.27 18.46 -2.28
N HIS A 65 -34.55 19.53 -1.94
CA HIS A 65 -35.08 20.66 -1.21
C HIS A 65 -36.03 21.53 -2.11
N ASP A 66 -35.54 21.85 -3.31
CA ASP A 66 -36.21 22.84 -4.20
C ASP A 66 -37.35 22.23 -5.00
N LEU A 67 -37.28 20.94 -5.34
CA LEU A 67 -38.26 20.25 -6.18
C LEU A 67 -39.07 19.20 -5.42
N LYS A 68 -39.06 19.21 -4.08
CA LYS A 68 -39.72 18.22 -3.22
C LYS A 68 -41.13 17.82 -3.65
N ASP A 69 -41.94 18.82 -3.98
CA ASP A 69 -43.38 18.62 -4.36
C ASP A 69 -43.57 18.22 -5.84
N GLN A 70 -42.47 18.16 -6.63
CA GLN A 70 -42.46 17.78 -8.02
C GLN A 70 -41.85 16.42 -8.29
N LEU A 71 -41.12 15.87 -7.29
CA LEU A 71 -40.46 14.58 -7.37
C LEU A 71 -41.38 13.48 -6.81
N SER A 72 -41.40 12.33 -7.47
CA SER A 72 -42.02 11.13 -6.93
C SER A 72 -41.27 10.61 -5.70
N ASP A 73 -41.94 9.78 -4.89
CA ASP A 73 -41.28 9.14 -3.73
C ASP A 73 -40.09 8.28 -4.15
N GLU A 74 -40.19 7.59 -5.31
CA GLU A 74 -39.15 6.78 -5.88
C GLU A 74 -37.92 7.64 -6.26
N GLU A 75 -38.08 8.78 -6.91
CA GLU A 75 -37.00 9.71 -7.27
C GLU A 75 -36.36 10.33 -6.04
N GLN A 76 -37.12 10.65 -5.00
CA GLN A 76 -36.60 11.15 -3.74
C GLN A 76 -35.71 10.08 -3.06
N ILE A 77 -36.15 8.83 -3.03
CA ILE A 77 -35.39 7.70 -2.46
C ILE A 77 -34.10 7.48 -3.29
N GLU A 78 -34.16 7.54 -4.62
CA GLU A 78 -33.00 7.40 -5.48
C GLU A 78 -31.96 8.50 -5.21
N PHE A 79 -32.36 9.77 -5.16
CA PHE A 79 -31.46 10.89 -4.90
C PHE A 79 -30.84 10.84 -3.50
N LEU A 80 -31.63 10.43 -2.48
CA LEU A 80 -31.10 10.18 -1.14
C LEU A 80 -30.07 9.02 -1.15
N GLY A 81 -30.34 7.96 -1.90
CA GLY A 81 -29.42 6.83 -2.06
C GLY A 81 -28.09 7.25 -2.68
N ILE A 82 -28.15 8.09 -3.73
CA ILE A 82 -26.94 8.63 -4.38
C ILE A 82 -26.18 9.55 -3.41
N ALA A 83 -26.86 10.48 -2.74
CA ALA A 83 -26.21 11.36 -1.78
C ALA A 83 -25.55 10.59 -0.64
N ASN A 84 -26.19 9.53 -0.14
CA ASN A 84 -25.61 8.65 0.88
C ASN A 84 -24.37 7.90 0.36
N SER A 85 -24.44 7.34 -0.84
CA SER A 85 -23.29 6.63 -1.44
C SER A 85 -22.07 7.54 -1.68
N GLU A 86 -22.31 8.81 -2.07
CA GLU A 86 -21.24 9.81 -2.20
C GLU A 86 -20.66 10.23 -0.83
N THR A 87 -21.51 10.24 0.21
CA THR A 87 -21.03 10.48 1.60
C THR A 87 -20.12 9.36 2.07
N ASP A 88 -20.48 8.11 1.82
CA ASP A 88 -19.66 6.94 2.14
C ASP A 88 -18.33 6.96 1.36
N ARG A 89 -18.37 7.38 0.10
CA ARG A 89 -17.17 7.57 -0.73
C ARG A 89 -16.26 8.65 -0.15
N LEU A 90 -16.83 9.79 0.24
CA LEU A 90 -16.09 10.89 0.86
C LEU A 90 -15.43 10.47 2.16
N THR A 91 -16.16 9.75 3.00
CA THR A 91 -15.67 9.22 4.28
C THR A 91 -14.48 8.29 4.06
N ARG A 92 -14.57 7.36 3.11
CA ARG A 92 -13.45 6.48 2.75
C ARG A 92 -12.23 7.27 2.28
N LEU A 93 -12.42 8.26 1.40
CA LEU A 93 -11.31 9.09 0.89
C LEU A 93 -10.60 9.85 2.02
N VAL A 94 -11.37 10.43 2.96
CA VAL A 94 -10.80 11.13 4.13
C VAL A 94 -9.98 10.17 4.98
N ASN A 95 -10.50 8.97 5.26
CA ASN A 95 -9.78 7.96 6.03
C ASN A 95 -8.50 7.51 5.31
N ASP A 96 -8.56 7.24 4.00
CA ASP A 96 -7.40 6.88 3.18
C ASP A 96 -6.29 7.95 3.24
N VAL A 97 -6.67 9.24 3.16
CA VAL A 97 -5.73 10.36 3.27
C VAL A 97 -5.10 10.44 4.66
N LEU A 98 -5.90 10.24 5.73
CA LEU A 98 -5.40 10.24 7.11
C LEU A 98 -4.45 9.07 7.36
N ASP A 99 -4.77 7.88 6.85
CA ASP A 99 -3.94 6.68 6.99
C ASP A 99 -2.61 6.84 6.24
N LEU A 100 -2.66 7.37 5.01
CA LEU A 100 -1.44 7.69 4.26
C LEU A 100 -0.57 8.72 5.01
N SER A 101 -1.18 9.77 5.56
CA SER A 101 -0.47 10.77 6.37
C SER A 101 0.19 10.15 7.62
N ARG A 102 -0.49 9.21 8.29
CA ARG A 102 0.06 8.47 9.45
C ARG A 102 1.24 7.59 9.03
N LEU A 103 1.13 6.88 7.92
CA LEU A 103 2.20 6.03 7.38
C LEU A 103 3.45 6.85 7.02
N GLU A 104 3.27 8.09 6.52
CA GLU A 104 4.36 8.99 6.15
C GLU A 104 4.97 9.78 7.31
N SER A 105 4.25 9.92 8.40
CA SER A 105 4.67 10.76 9.54
C SER A 105 5.95 10.32 10.26
N GLY A 106 6.60 9.26 9.79
CA GLY A 106 7.82 8.71 10.40
C GLY A 106 7.60 8.06 11.77
N LYS A 107 6.35 8.01 12.25
CA LYS A 107 6.05 7.34 13.51
C LYS A 107 6.39 5.85 13.42
N ILE A 108 7.06 5.35 14.43
CA ILE A 108 7.34 3.93 14.60
C ILE A 108 6.00 3.25 14.86
N ILE A 109 5.65 2.30 14.00
CA ILE A 109 4.49 1.43 14.21
C ILE A 109 4.93 0.32 15.16
N LYS A 110 4.14 0.06 16.19
CA LYS A 110 4.39 -1.05 17.10
C LYS A 110 4.01 -2.34 16.38
N LEU A 111 4.99 -3.19 16.11
CA LEU A 111 4.79 -4.55 15.65
C LEU A 111 4.82 -5.47 16.86
N GLU A 112 3.91 -6.44 16.89
CA GLU A 112 3.77 -7.42 17.95
C GLU A 112 3.79 -8.83 17.36
N GLU A 113 4.17 -9.79 18.17
CA GLU A 113 4.02 -11.20 17.80
C GLU A 113 2.53 -11.54 17.68
N MET A 114 2.09 -12.02 16.52
CA MET A 114 0.70 -12.30 16.25
C MET A 114 0.49 -13.48 15.32
N ASP A 115 -0.65 -14.15 15.47
CA ASP A 115 -1.17 -15.09 14.49
C ASP A 115 -1.90 -14.35 13.38
N ILE A 116 -1.57 -14.66 12.13
CA ILE A 116 -2.16 -14.02 10.94
C ILE A 116 -3.57 -14.55 10.62
N LYS A 117 -3.89 -15.80 11.02
CA LYS A 117 -5.17 -16.46 10.68
C LYS A 117 -6.41 -15.67 11.12
N PRO A 118 -6.48 -15.15 12.36
CA PRO A 118 -7.65 -14.37 12.79
C PRO A 118 -7.94 -13.15 11.91
N ALA A 119 -6.90 -12.46 11.42
CA ALA A 119 -7.06 -11.30 10.54
C ALA A 119 -7.62 -11.71 9.17
N ILE A 120 -7.08 -12.79 8.59
CA ILE A 120 -7.58 -13.36 7.32
C ILE A 120 -9.04 -13.79 7.47
N GLU A 121 -9.35 -14.57 8.50
CA GLU A 121 -10.72 -15.05 8.75
C GLU A 121 -11.71 -13.91 8.98
N GLN A 122 -11.31 -12.87 9.69
CA GLN A 122 -12.16 -11.69 9.92
C GLN A 122 -12.49 -11.00 8.58
N THR A 123 -11.50 -10.78 7.73
CA THR A 123 -11.73 -10.17 6.42
C THR A 123 -12.60 -11.07 5.54
N LEU A 124 -12.35 -12.37 5.49
CA LEU A 124 -13.20 -13.31 4.75
C LEU A 124 -14.66 -13.26 5.20
N ARG A 125 -14.92 -13.18 6.52
CA ARG A 125 -16.29 -13.03 7.05
C ARG A 125 -16.93 -11.73 6.57
N ASN A 126 -16.19 -10.61 6.58
CA ASN A 126 -16.68 -9.30 6.15
C ASN A 126 -17.10 -9.29 4.68
N TYR A 127 -16.34 -9.98 3.81
CA TYR A 127 -16.59 -9.98 2.36
C TYR A 127 -17.51 -11.09 1.86
N ARG A 128 -17.89 -12.06 2.72
CA ARG A 128 -18.70 -13.23 2.32
C ARG A 128 -20.02 -12.84 1.69
N LEU A 129 -20.75 -11.88 2.26
CA LEU A 129 -22.05 -11.45 1.74
C LEU A 129 -21.87 -10.78 0.37
N ASN A 130 -20.96 -9.83 0.25
CA ASN A 130 -20.69 -9.11 -0.99
C ASN A 130 -20.24 -10.05 -2.12
N ALA A 131 -19.42 -11.05 -1.79
CA ALA A 131 -18.99 -12.08 -2.74
C ALA A 131 -20.18 -12.93 -3.23
N THR A 132 -21.09 -13.29 -2.32
CA THR A 132 -22.31 -14.05 -2.66
C THR A 132 -23.23 -13.23 -3.56
N GLU A 133 -23.48 -11.97 -3.24
CA GLU A 133 -24.32 -11.07 -4.04
C GLU A 133 -23.75 -10.85 -5.45
N LYS A 134 -22.42 -10.77 -5.56
CA LYS A 134 -21.72 -10.61 -6.85
C LYS A 134 -21.56 -11.95 -7.59
N ASN A 135 -21.88 -13.06 -6.97
CA ASN A 135 -21.69 -14.42 -7.52
C ASN A 135 -20.19 -14.74 -7.76
N VAL A 136 -19.32 -14.32 -6.81
CA VAL A 136 -17.89 -14.59 -6.81
C VAL A 136 -17.59 -15.67 -5.75
N SER A 137 -16.84 -16.70 -6.14
CA SER A 137 -16.40 -17.75 -5.21
C SER A 137 -15.25 -17.22 -4.36
N LEU A 138 -15.46 -17.05 -3.06
CA LEU A 138 -14.43 -16.64 -2.12
C LEU A 138 -13.87 -17.88 -1.42
N ALA A 139 -12.61 -18.20 -1.68
CA ALA A 139 -11.89 -19.35 -1.15
C ALA A 139 -10.69 -18.94 -0.30
N HIS A 140 -10.18 -19.85 0.51
CA HIS A 140 -8.92 -19.68 1.22
C HIS A 140 -8.17 -21.01 1.30
N ASP A 141 -6.86 -20.90 1.32
CA ASP A 141 -5.92 -22.00 1.50
C ASP A 141 -4.83 -21.55 2.46
N ILE A 142 -5.00 -21.91 3.74
CA ILE A 142 -4.15 -21.46 4.83
C ILE A 142 -3.48 -22.70 5.42
N GLU A 143 -2.16 -22.72 5.42
CA GLU A 143 -1.36 -23.78 6.05
C GLU A 143 -1.82 -24.00 7.51
N GLU A 144 -1.94 -25.28 7.93
CA GLU A 144 -2.47 -25.61 9.27
C GLU A 144 -1.63 -24.98 10.38
N THR A 145 -0.30 -24.95 10.22
CA THR A 145 0.64 -24.47 11.23
C THR A 145 1.51 -23.35 10.68
N ILE A 146 0.97 -22.12 10.66
CA ILE A 146 1.76 -20.92 10.34
C ILE A 146 2.40 -20.41 11.64
N PRO A 147 3.74 -20.25 11.67
CA PRO A 147 4.40 -19.64 12.82
C PRO A 147 3.95 -18.18 13.03
N PRO A 148 3.99 -17.67 14.28
CA PRO A 148 3.68 -16.27 14.55
C PRO A 148 4.58 -15.32 13.75
N ILE A 149 4.02 -14.22 13.30
CA ILE A 149 4.71 -13.14 12.57
C ILE A 149 4.87 -11.91 13.45
N LEU A 150 5.80 -11.02 13.08
CA LEU A 150 5.85 -9.66 13.60
C LEU A 150 4.93 -8.77 12.77
N GLY A 151 3.83 -8.30 13.39
CA GLY A 151 2.86 -7.51 12.67
C GLY A 151 2.00 -6.61 13.56
N ASN A 152 1.24 -5.75 12.91
CA ASN A 152 0.17 -4.96 13.52
C ASN A 152 -1.16 -5.43 12.95
N PHE A 153 -2.03 -5.94 13.82
CA PHE A 153 -3.28 -6.57 13.43
C PHE A 153 -4.19 -5.65 12.61
N ASP A 154 -4.39 -4.42 13.06
CA ASP A 154 -5.30 -3.48 12.40
C ASP A 154 -4.80 -3.05 11.02
N LEU A 155 -3.49 -2.85 10.89
CA LEU A 155 -2.87 -2.50 9.62
C LEU A 155 -2.90 -3.67 8.63
N LEU A 156 -2.66 -4.90 9.08
CA LEU A 156 -2.75 -6.07 8.21
C LEU A 156 -4.21 -6.36 7.81
N LEU A 157 -5.17 -6.13 8.70
CA LEU A 157 -6.59 -6.18 8.37
C LEU A 157 -6.91 -5.18 7.23
N GLN A 158 -6.38 -3.96 7.32
CA GLN A 158 -6.54 -2.94 6.28
C GLN A 158 -5.89 -3.36 4.94
N VAL A 159 -4.75 -4.06 4.97
CA VAL A 159 -4.13 -4.64 3.76
C VAL A 159 -5.08 -5.64 3.11
N PHE A 160 -5.63 -6.58 3.90
CA PHE A 160 -6.55 -7.58 3.39
C PHE A 160 -7.84 -6.96 2.87
N ASP A 161 -8.41 -6.00 3.57
CA ASP A 161 -9.62 -5.27 3.13
C ASP A 161 -9.39 -4.56 1.79
N ASN A 162 -8.25 -3.91 1.60
CA ASN A 162 -7.91 -3.25 0.33
C ASN A 162 -7.71 -4.25 -0.81
N LEU A 163 -6.98 -5.34 -0.58
CA LEU A 163 -6.68 -6.31 -1.63
C LEU A 163 -7.89 -7.17 -1.99
N LEU A 164 -8.62 -7.71 -1.00
CA LEU A 164 -9.85 -8.48 -1.23
C LEU A 164 -10.96 -7.60 -1.82
N GLY A 165 -11.09 -6.36 -1.33
CA GLY A 165 -12.02 -5.38 -1.89
C GLY A 165 -11.75 -5.10 -3.37
N ASN A 166 -10.49 -4.90 -3.74
CA ASN A 166 -10.08 -4.74 -5.15
C ASN A 166 -10.34 -6.02 -5.95
N GLY A 167 -9.93 -7.19 -5.45
CA GLY A 167 -10.18 -8.47 -6.09
C GLY A 167 -11.67 -8.67 -6.37
N LEU A 168 -12.52 -8.46 -5.37
CA LEU A 168 -13.96 -8.57 -5.53
C LEU A 168 -14.51 -7.51 -6.51
N LYS A 169 -14.02 -6.28 -6.44
CA LYS A 169 -14.44 -5.18 -7.30
C LYS A 169 -14.22 -5.46 -8.78
N PHE A 170 -13.02 -5.91 -9.15
CA PHE A 170 -12.61 -6.12 -10.53
C PHE A 170 -12.88 -7.53 -11.07
N SER A 171 -13.38 -8.42 -10.24
CA SER A 171 -13.81 -9.77 -10.64
C SER A 171 -15.17 -9.75 -11.33
N PRO A 172 -15.34 -10.40 -12.48
CA PRO A 172 -16.64 -10.59 -13.09
C PRO A 172 -17.52 -11.56 -12.26
N LYS A 173 -18.80 -11.66 -12.62
CA LYS A 173 -19.68 -12.70 -12.03
C LYS A 173 -19.16 -14.10 -12.37
N ASN A 174 -19.32 -15.03 -11.45
CA ASN A 174 -18.87 -16.44 -11.57
C ASN A 174 -17.33 -16.58 -11.65
N SER A 175 -16.60 -15.67 -11.05
CA SER A 175 -15.14 -15.71 -10.91
C SER A 175 -14.71 -16.27 -9.55
N ASN A 176 -13.40 -16.43 -9.38
CA ASN A 176 -12.80 -16.90 -8.14
C ASN A 176 -11.92 -15.81 -7.53
N LEU A 177 -11.97 -15.70 -6.21
CA LEU A 177 -11.08 -14.89 -5.41
C LEU A 177 -10.56 -15.77 -4.26
N ILE A 178 -9.23 -15.95 -4.18
CA ILE A 178 -8.61 -16.82 -3.20
C ILE A 178 -7.55 -16.07 -2.41
N ILE A 179 -7.50 -16.32 -1.09
CA ILE A 179 -6.40 -15.91 -0.23
C ILE A 179 -5.62 -17.15 0.21
N ARG A 180 -4.28 -17.08 0.12
CA ARG A 180 -3.37 -18.12 0.59
C ARG A 180 -2.43 -17.56 1.63
N ALA A 181 -2.08 -18.38 2.61
CA ALA A 181 -1.06 -18.06 3.59
C ALA A 181 -0.28 -19.32 3.95
N TYR A 182 1.05 -19.25 3.80
CA TYR A 182 1.92 -20.41 4.03
C TYR A 182 3.36 -19.97 4.32
N THR A 183 4.14 -20.87 4.92
CA THR A 183 5.56 -20.66 5.18
C THR A 183 6.35 -20.77 3.87
N TRP A 184 7.14 -19.76 3.55
CA TRP A 184 7.86 -19.65 2.27
C TRP A 184 9.36 -19.40 2.47
N PRO A 185 10.26 -20.14 1.80
CA PRO A 185 11.68 -19.85 1.81
C PRO A 185 11.99 -18.63 0.93
N ASP A 186 12.85 -17.73 1.41
CA ASP A 186 13.13 -16.41 0.80
C ASP A 186 13.68 -16.47 -0.65
N SER A 187 14.12 -17.64 -1.11
CA SER A 187 14.77 -17.85 -2.42
C SER A 187 13.84 -18.30 -3.54
N CYS A 188 12.55 -18.52 -3.26
CA CYS A 188 11.63 -19.06 -4.26
C CYS A 188 10.88 -17.98 -5.03
N PRO A 189 10.73 -18.11 -6.37
CA PRO A 189 9.87 -17.22 -7.14
C PRO A 189 8.39 -17.41 -6.76
N ALA A 190 7.57 -16.37 -6.95
CA ALA A 190 6.13 -16.45 -6.75
C ALA A 190 5.49 -17.52 -7.64
N PHE A 191 4.37 -18.10 -7.16
CA PHE A 191 3.55 -18.98 -8.00
C PHE A 191 3.06 -18.26 -9.26
N PRO A 192 3.00 -18.96 -10.40
CA PRO A 192 2.38 -18.42 -11.60
C PRO A 192 0.87 -18.17 -11.37
N PRO A 193 0.22 -17.37 -12.24
CA PRO A 193 -1.24 -17.15 -12.20
C PRO A 193 -2.04 -18.46 -12.14
N ILE A 194 -3.26 -18.40 -11.61
CA ILE A 194 -4.14 -19.49 -11.16
C ILE A 194 -4.30 -20.68 -12.14
N ASP A 195 -4.06 -20.51 -13.42
CA ASP A 195 -4.27 -21.50 -14.48
C ASP A 195 -3.10 -22.48 -14.71
N ARG A 196 -1.98 -22.34 -13.96
CA ARG A 196 -0.77 -23.17 -14.12
C ARG A 196 -0.32 -23.87 -12.83
N TYR A 197 -1.26 -24.32 -12.02
CA TYR A 197 -0.98 -24.90 -10.70
C TYR A 197 -0.35 -26.30 -10.67
N ASP A 198 -0.18 -26.96 -11.79
CA ASP A 198 0.31 -28.36 -11.81
C ASP A 198 1.82 -28.50 -11.59
N GLU A 199 2.58 -27.41 -11.57
CA GLU A 199 4.03 -27.43 -11.33
C GLU A 199 4.40 -26.49 -10.17
N ALA A 200 4.46 -27.00 -8.94
CA ALA A 200 5.08 -26.29 -7.83
C ALA A 200 6.57 -26.05 -8.16
N PRO A 201 7.07 -24.80 -8.05
CA PRO A 201 8.48 -24.53 -8.31
C PRO A 201 9.35 -25.33 -7.32
N GLN A 202 10.30 -26.10 -7.84
CA GLN A 202 11.30 -26.78 -7.02
C GLN A 202 12.28 -25.73 -6.49
N CYS A 203 12.15 -25.40 -5.22
CA CYS A 203 13.01 -24.43 -4.54
C CYS A 203 14.15 -25.11 -3.82
N GLU A 204 15.38 -24.75 -4.14
CA GLU A 204 16.52 -25.06 -3.30
C GLU A 204 16.50 -24.16 -2.06
N LEU A 205 16.51 -24.76 -0.88
CA LEU A 205 16.54 -24.07 0.42
C LEU A 205 17.90 -23.35 0.59
N VAL A 206 17.99 -22.13 0.09
CA VAL A 206 19.22 -21.31 0.16
C VAL A 206 19.13 -20.19 1.21
N SER A 207 17.95 -19.88 1.75
CA SER A 207 17.80 -18.82 2.75
C SER A 207 17.70 -19.36 4.18
N PRO A 208 18.43 -18.78 5.14
CA PRO A 208 18.43 -19.22 6.54
C PRO A 208 17.14 -18.88 7.30
N LEU A 209 16.27 -17.99 6.81
CA LEU A 209 15.11 -17.52 7.55
C LEU A 209 13.82 -17.62 6.70
N PRO A 210 12.94 -18.58 7.02
CA PRO A 210 11.64 -18.68 6.37
C PRO A 210 10.77 -17.46 6.71
N LYS A 211 9.90 -17.05 5.76
CA LYS A 211 8.92 -15.99 5.91
C LYS A 211 7.52 -16.57 5.76
N VAL A 212 6.51 -15.84 6.19
CA VAL A 212 5.12 -16.17 5.87
C VAL A 212 4.75 -15.39 4.63
N ARG A 213 4.39 -16.11 3.56
CA ARG A 213 3.86 -15.53 2.33
C ARG A 213 2.35 -15.50 2.39
N ILE A 214 1.80 -14.34 2.02
CA ILE A 214 0.37 -14.14 1.82
C ILE A 214 0.15 -13.80 0.35
N GLU A 215 -0.78 -14.49 -0.30
CA GLU A 215 -1.20 -14.26 -1.68
C GLU A 215 -2.70 -14.01 -1.75
N ILE A 216 -3.10 -13.02 -2.53
CA ILE A 216 -4.50 -12.78 -2.87
C ILE A 216 -4.58 -12.79 -4.41
N ALA A 217 -5.32 -13.76 -4.93
CA ALA A 217 -5.43 -14.02 -6.36
C ALA A 217 -6.89 -13.96 -6.80
N ASP A 218 -7.15 -13.20 -7.87
CA ASP A 218 -8.44 -13.09 -8.53
C ASP A 218 -8.37 -13.55 -9.98
N THR A 219 -9.51 -13.97 -10.53
CA THR A 219 -9.70 -14.24 -11.96
C THR A 219 -10.48 -13.08 -12.62
N GLY A 220 -10.04 -11.85 -12.33
CA GLY A 220 -10.65 -10.63 -12.82
C GLY A 220 -10.17 -10.18 -14.19
N SER A 221 -10.35 -8.90 -14.47
CA SER A 221 -9.96 -8.30 -15.76
C SER A 221 -8.44 -8.30 -16.02
N GLY A 222 -7.62 -8.51 -14.99
CA GLY A 222 -6.19 -8.35 -15.08
C GLY A 222 -5.76 -6.89 -15.29
N ILE A 223 -4.46 -6.67 -15.31
CA ILE A 223 -3.83 -5.34 -15.40
C ILE A 223 -2.83 -5.34 -16.53
N SER A 224 -2.90 -4.34 -17.41
CA SER A 224 -1.97 -4.20 -18.53
C SER A 224 -0.54 -3.97 -18.04
N GLN A 225 0.45 -4.45 -18.80
CA GLN A 225 1.86 -4.29 -18.43
C GLN A 225 2.28 -2.82 -18.24
N SER A 226 1.69 -1.90 -19.00
CA SER A 226 1.95 -0.45 -18.87
C SER A 226 1.44 0.16 -17.57
N ASP A 227 0.48 -0.48 -16.93
CA ASP A 227 -0.17 0.00 -15.71
C ASP A 227 0.43 -0.65 -14.45
N GLN A 228 1.01 -1.86 -14.57
CA GLN A 228 1.51 -2.64 -13.44
C GLN A 228 2.53 -1.90 -12.58
N GLU A 229 3.39 -1.08 -13.18
CA GLU A 229 4.36 -0.26 -12.43
C GLU A 229 3.71 0.92 -11.70
N LYS A 230 2.53 1.37 -12.17
CA LYS A 230 1.88 2.61 -11.72
C LYS A 230 0.75 2.37 -10.73
N ILE A 231 0.19 1.16 -10.65
CA ILE A 231 -0.98 0.89 -9.79
C ILE A 231 -0.73 1.15 -8.31
N PHE A 232 0.53 1.18 -7.87
CA PHE A 232 0.93 1.53 -6.52
C PHE A 232 1.14 3.05 -6.33
N ASP A 233 1.06 3.84 -7.42
CA ASP A 233 1.14 5.30 -7.34
C ASP A 233 -0.18 5.86 -6.78
N ARG A 234 -0.05 6.95 -6.01
CA ARG A 234 -1.20 7.62 -5.39
C ARG A 234 -2.14 8.19 -6.44
N PHE A 235 -3.42 7.96 -6.27
CA PHE A 235 -4.50 8.38 -7.18
C PHE A 235 -4.42 7.78 -8.58
N TYR A 236 -3.53 6.81 -8.80
CA TYR A 236 -3.50 6.13 -10.08
C TYR A 236 -4.72 5.23 -10.26
N ARG A 237 -5.31 5.30 -11.44
CA ARG A 237 -6.44 4.47 -11.85
C ARG A 237 -6.25 4.06 -13.30
N VAL A 238 -6.55 2.81 -13.63
CA VAL A 238 -6.54 2.33 -15.02
C VAL A 238 -7.70 2.97 -15.76
N GLU A 239 -7.43 3.73 -16.84
CA GLU A 239 -8.41 4.56 -17.55
C GLU A 239 -9.56 3.78 -18.22
N ASN A 240 -9.39 2.48 -18.47
CA ASN A 240 -10.35 1.64 -19.19
C ASN A 240 -11.36 0.89 -18.30
N SER A 241 -11.34 1.06 -16.99
CA SER A 241 -12.37 0.51 -16.12
C SER A 241 -13.67 1.31 -16.34
N VAL A 242 -14.68 0.63 -16.88
CA VAL A 242 -16.02 1.16 -17.15
C VAL A 242 -16.46 2.11 -16.04
N HIS A 243 -16.96 3.28 -16.38
CA HIS A 243 -17.26 4.50 -15.58
C HIS A 243 -18.01 4.33 -14.24
N THR A 244 -18.24 3.13 -13.77
CA THR A 244 -19.06 2.81 -12.59
C THR A 244 -18.29 2.40 -11.34
N GLU A 245 -16.99 2.15 -11.42
CA GLU A 245 -16.31 1.59 -10.26
C GLU A 245 -15.66 2.66 -9.37
N GLN A 246 -16.29 2.86 -8.22
CA GLN A 246 -15.86 3.77 -7.16
C GLN A 246 -14.54 3.31 -6.55
N GLY A 247 -13.50 4.17 -6.57
CA GLY A 247 -12.24 3.95 -5.89
C GLY A 247 -11.48 5.24 -5.75
N THR A 248 -10.75 5.39 -4.65
CA THR A 248 -9.96 6.59 -4.33
C THR A 248 -8.62 6.63 -5.08
N GLY A 249 -8.13 5.47 -5.57
CA GLY A 249 -6.78 5.32 -6.11
C GLY A 249 -5.68 5.38 -5.04
N LEU A 250 -6.05 5.32 -3.75
CA LEU A 250 -5.12 5.34 -2.63
C LEU A 250 -4.89 3.95 -2.02
N GLY A 251 -5.83 3.02 -2.16
CA GLY A 251 -5.80 1.73 -1.46
C GLY A 251 -4.51 0.94 -1.68
N LEU A 252 -4.04 0.77 -2.92
CA LEU A 252 -2.79 0.04 -3.20
C LEU A 252 -1.55 0.79 -2.71
N SER A 253 -1.53 2.11 -2.72
CA SER A 253 -0.43 2.89 -2.13
C SER A 253 -0.40 2.79 -0.60
N ILE A 254 -1.56 2.66 0.05
CA ILE A 254 -1.68 2.37 1.49
C ILE A 254 -1.17 0.96 1.78
N VAL A 255 -1.58 -0.04 1.01
CA VAL A 255 -1.08 -1.42 1.11
C VAL A 255 0.44 -1.45 1.06
N ARG A 256 1.04 -0.81 0.04
CA ARG A 256 2.49 -0.70 -0.09
C ARG A 256 3.14 -0.07 1.14
N GLY A 257 2.63 1.06 1.61
CA GLY A 257 3.15 1.74 2.79
C GLY A 257 3.06 0.89 4.06
N ILE A 258 1.97 0.14 4.26
CA ILE A 258 1.81 -0.76 5.40
C ILE A 258 2.81 -1.92 5.31
N ILE A 259 2.94 -2.58 4.16
CA ILE A 259 3.86 -3.71 3.99
C ILE A 259 5.31 -3.25 4.15
N GLU A 260 5.71 -2.10 3.61
CA GLU A 260 7.03 -1.49 3.83
C GLU A 260 7.31 -1.24 5.33
N LYS A 261 6.31 -0.83 6.11
CA LYS A 261 6.42 -0.66 7.58
C LYS A 261 6.55 -1.99 8.33
N HIS A 262 6.12 -3.09 7.73
CA HIS A 262 6.34 -4.46 8.24
C HIS A 262 7.65 -5.08 7.74
N GLY A 263 8.50 -4.30 7.03
CA GLY A 263 9.77 -4.78 6.48
C GLY A 263 9.63 -5.68 5.25
N GLY A 264 8.42 -5.75 4.67
CA GLY A 264 8.11 -6.52 3.47
C GLY A 264 8.07 -5.67 2.20
N GLU A 265 7.81 -6.32 1.09
CA GLU A 265 7.57 -5.71 -0.22
C GLU A 265 6.32 -6.33 -0.84
N ILE A 266 5.37 -5.50 -1.29
CA ILE A 266 4.22 -5.97 -2.07
C ILE A 266 4.61 -6.15 -3.53
N ARG A 267 4.29 -7.32 -4.09
CA ARG A 267 4.54 -7.69 -5.47
C ARG A 267 3.25 -8.12 -6.15
N MET A 268 3.27 -8.19 -7.46
CA MET A 268 2.14 -8.66 -8.23
C MET A 268 2.56 -9.38 -9.51
N ALA A 269 1.69 -10.28 -9.97
CA ALA A 269 1.67 -10.82 -11.32
C ALA A 269 0.26 -10.66 -11.88
N SER A 270 0.13 -10.19 -13.11
CA SER A 270 -1.18 -10.00 -13.74
C SER A 270 -1.09 -10.19 -15.25
N GLU A 271 -2.13 -10.78 -15.80
CA GLU A 271 -2.31 -10.92 -17.23
C GLU A 271 -3.72 -10.42 -17.59
N LEU A 272 -3.80 -9.57 -18.61
CA LEU A 272 -5.06 -8.95 -19.03
C LEU A 272 -6.05 -10.02 -19.51
N GLY A 273 -7.25 -10.03 -18.94
CA GLY A 273 -8.28 -11.01 -19.22
C GLY A 273 -8.15 -12.34 -18.47
N VAL A 274 -7.09 -12.56 -17.70
CA VAL A 274 -6.85 -13.76 -16.89
C VAL A 274 -7.08 -13.51 -15.41
N GLY A 275 -6.44 -12.44 -14.85
CA GLY A 275 -6.58 -12.08 -13.45
C GLY A 275 -5.33 -11.46 -12.87
N THR A 276 -5.34 -11.28 -11.55
CA THR A 276 -4.23 -10.67 -10.80
C THR A 276 -3.95 -11.45 -9.53
N THR A 277 -2.66 -11.62 -9.23
CA THR A 277 -2.18 -12.13 -7.95
C THR A 277 -1.30 -11.08 -7.31
N PHE A 278 -1.67 -10.65 -6.10
CA PHE A 278 -0.81 -9.84 -5.22
C PHE A 278 -0.22 -10.73 -4.14
N TRP A 279 1.04 -10.53 -3.80
CA TRP A 279 1.67 -11.25 -2.69
C TRP A 279 2.69 -10.39 -1.95
N PHE A 280 2.92 -10.75 -0.70
CA PHE A 280 3.95 -10.16 0.15
C PHE A 280 4.42 -11.16 1.20
N ASP A 281 5.63 -10.93 1.70
CA ASP A 281 6.29 -11.80 2.67
C ASP A 281 6.48 -11.04 3.98
N LEU A 282 6.12 -11.68 5.10
CA LEU A 282 6.26 -11.14 6.45
C LEU A 282 7.27 -11.95 7.27
N ALA A 283 8.07 -11.27 8.09
CA ALA A 283 9.05 -11.89 8.94
C ALA A 283 8.40 -12.67 10.08
N LEU A 284 9.00 -13.81 10.45
CA LEU A 284 8.61 -14.57 11.64
C LEU A 284 9.00 -13.83 12.91
N ALA A 285 8.19 -13.95 13.96
CA ALA A 285 8.47 -13.32 15.25
C ALA A 285 9.77 -13.80 15.90
N GLN A 286 10.23 -15.01 15.60
CA GLN A 286 11.48 -15.57 16.12
C GLN A 286 12.75 -15.07 15.42
N SER A 287 12.65 -14.60 14.16
CA SER A 287 13.82 -14.15 13.40
C SER A 287 14.43 -12.86 13.94
N ASP A 288 13.61 -11.94 14.46
CA ASP A 288 14.13 -10.67 15.00
C ASP A 288 14.83 -10.80 16.35
N LYS A 289 14.48 -11.81 17.17
CA LYS A 289 15.19 -12.06 18.44
C LYS A 289 16.63 -12.52 18.21
N ASP A 290 16.86 -13.33 17.19
CA ASP A 290 18.20 -13.85 16.87
C ASP A 290 19.09 -12.81 16.17
N GLU A 291 18.51 -11.92 15.36
CA GLU A 291 19.25 -10.82 14.71
C GLU A 291 19.65 -9.73 15.70
N LEU A 292 18.77 -9.36 16.66
CA LEU A 292 19.08 -8.44 17.75
C LEU A 292 20.12 -9.01 18.72
N LEU A 293 20.10 -10.31 18.99
CA LEU A 293 21.13 -10.99 19.78
C LEU A 293 22.47 -11.00 19.04
N THR A 294 22.49 -11.24 17.75
CA THR A 294 23.70 -11.25 16.92
C THR A 294 24.30 -9.84 16.80
N GLN A 295 23.48 -8.79 16.67
CA GLN A 295 23.94 -7.40 16.66
C GLN A 295 24.45 -6.94 18.04
N SER A 296 23.84 -7.40 19.15
CA SER A 296 24.31 -7.09 20.50
C SER A 296 25.63 -7.79 20.83
N ILE A 297 25.87 -9.01 20.37
CA ILE A 297 27.12 -9.75 20.53
C ILE A 297 28.24 -9.07 19.73
N ASN A 298 27.99 -8.70 18.49
CA ASN A 298 28.97 -8.02 17.62
C ASN A 298 29.29 -6.58 18.10
N SER A 299 28.39 -5.90 18.79
CA SER A 299 28.65 -4.59 19.39
C SER A 299 29.46 -4.69 20.70
N THR A 300 29.38 -5.80 21.41
CA THR A 300 30.16 -6.04 22.67
C THR A 300 31.60 -6.40 22.37
N ASP A 301 31.87 -7.15 21.29
CA ASP A 301 33.21 -7.50 20.85
C ASP A 301 33.97 -6.30 20.22
N ALA A 302 33.27 -5.32 19.66
CA ALA A 302 33.89 -4.10 19.16
C ALA A 302 34.38 -3.15 20.28
N PHE A 303 33.80 -3.23 21.49
CA PHE A 303 34.24 -2.42 22.65
C PHE A 303 35.41 -3.04 23.42
N SER A 304 35.59 -4.36 23.35
CA SER A 304 36.69 -5.03 24.06
C SER A 304 38.04 -4.98 23.34
N SER A 305 38.06 -4.61 22.04
CA SER A 305 39.31 -4.52 21.25
C SER A 305 39.95 -3.12 21.23
N SER A 306 39.37 -2.10 21.86
CA SER A 306 39.90 -0.73 21.85
C SER A 306 40.66 -0.30 23.13
N GLU A 307 40.75 -1.15 24.14
CA GLU A 307 41.44 -0.81 25.41
C GLU A 307 42.84 -1.41 25.59
N SER A 308 43.39 -2.09 24.58
CA SER A 308 44.73 -2.74 24.73
C SER A 308 45.86 -2.10 23.90
N SER A 309 45.87 -0.77 23.74
CA SER A 309 47.00 -0.10 23.10
C SER A 309 47.23 1.31 23.65
N LYS A 310 47.64 1.40 24.93
CA LYS A 310 48.36 2.56 25.46
C LYS A 310 48.98 2.19 26.81
N ILE A 311 50.16 1.54 26.79
CA ILE A 311 51.24 1.65 27.77
C ILE A 311 52.50 1.14 27.06
N ILE A 312 53.34 2.01 26.59
CA ILE A 312 54.78 2.19 26.77
C ILE A 312 55.22 3.41 25.96
#